data_f85a53dbcfd475a3c2e9bb6c1fab652b
#
_entry.id   f85a53dbcfd475a3c2e9bb6c1fab652b
#
_cell.length_a   1.000
_cell.length_b   1.000
_cell.length_c   1.000
_cell.angle_alpha   90.00
_cell.angle_beta   90.00
_cell.angle_gamma   90.00
#
_symmetry.space_group_name_H-M   'P 1'
#
loop_
_entity.id
_entity.type
_entity.pdbx_description
1 polymer ?
#
loop_
_entity_poly.entity_id
_entity_poly.type
_entity_poly.pdbx_seq_one_letter_code
_entity_poly.pdbx_strand_id
1 'polypeptide(L)'
;MLGWKAWARNRSLLSLLAATVVCCVLIGLTSEVIVAIPPFLTGRGVDVPNAAVVPLCVVIVQGWCLSRRDTRLEAGSERRTALADCLLSTTPAVLVGILAYVGNLPVGMVATRNTVGLSGVTLLANALGVKRLSSLLATIWVLMSLLAGSTASFEAPWSWPVKDRTDVLSA
;
A
#
# COMPACT_ATOMS: atom_id res chain seq x y z
N MET A 1 -19.91 -10.26 23.26
CA MET A 1 -19.94 -9.91 21.83
C MET A 1 -19.45 -8.46 21.66
N LEU A 2 -18.29 -8.26 21.04
CA LEU A 2 -17.87 -6.89 20.70
C LEU A 2 -18.85 -6.33 19.68
N GLY A 3 -19.52 -5.26 20.02
CA GLY A 3 -20.40 -4.58 19.07
C GLY A 3 -19.56 -4.08 17.88
N TRP A 4 -20.08 -4.19 16.64
CA TRP A 4 -19.43 -3.71 15.42
C TRP A 4 -18.87 -2.27 15.55
N LYS A 5 -19.60 -1.40 16.26
CA LYS A 5 -19.16 -0.02 16.54
C LYS A 5 -17.87 0.05 17.36
N ALA A 6 -17.72 -0.83 18.36
CA ALA A 6 -16.51 -0.89 19.19
C ALA A 6 -15.31 -1.40 18.38
N TRP A 7 -15.51 -2.41 17.53
CA TRP A 7 -14.49 -2.92 16.63
C TRP A 7 -14.02 -1.82 15.65
N ALA A 8 -14.94 -1.15 14.96
CA ALA A 8 -14.64 -0.10 13.99
C ALA A 8 -13.87 1.08 14.62
N ARG A 9 -14.26 1.47 15.85
CA ARG A 9 -13.57 2.51 16.61
C ARG A 9 -12.18 2.08 17.07
N ASN A 10 -12.03 0.85 17.52
CA ASN A 10 -10.74 0.32 17.98
C ASN A 10 -9.75 0.22 16.80
N ARG A 11 -10.21 -0.13 15.62
CA ARG A 11 -9.41 -0.19 14.37
C ARG A 11 -9.20 1.17 13.71
N SER A 12 -9.74 2.26 14.27
CA SER A 12 -9.63 3.59 13.65
C SER A 12 -10.05 3.59 12.17
N LEU A 13 -11.18 2.94 11.85
CA LEU A 13 -11.69 2.78 10.49
C LEU A 13 -11.80 4.13 9.78
N LEU A 14 -12.23 5.18 10.50
CA LEU A 14 -12.33 6.53 9.95
C LEU A 14 -10.98 7.06 9.46
N SER A 15 -9.90 6.79 10.19
CA SER A 15 -8.54 7.21 9.77
C SER A 15 -8.10 6.50 8.50
N LEU A 16 -8.44 5.21 8.34
CA LEU A 16 -8.12 4.48 7.13
C LEU A 16 -8.93 4.98 5.93
N LEU A 17 -10.21 5.24 6.11
CA LEU A 17 -11.05 5.83 5.06
C LEU A 17 -10.55 7.22 4.67
N ALA A 18 -10.23 8.07 5.64
CA ALA A 18 -9.67 9.39 5.38
C ALA A 18 -8.34 9.30 4.61
N ALA A 19 -7.42 8.42 5.03
CA ALA A 19 -6.17 8.19 4.32
C ALA A 19 -6.40 7.69 2.89
N THR A 20 -7.39 6.81 2.68
CA THR A 20 -7.74 6.32 1.34
C THR A 20 -8.28 7.44 0.46
N VAL A 21 -9.17 8.28 0.98
CA VAL A 21 -9.71 9.44 0.24
C VAL A 21 -8.59 10.41 -0.12
N VAL A 22 -7.71 10.74 0.84
CA VAL A 22 -6.55 11.61 0.58
C VAL A 22 -5.64 11.01 -0.48
N CYS A 23 -5.37 9.71 -0.41
CA CYS A 23 -4.59 9.00 -1.42
C CYS A 23 -5.23 9.12 -2.81
N CYS A 24 -6.54 8.88 -2.91
CA CYS A 24 -7.29 9.00 -4.15
C CYS A 24 -7.23 10.42 -4.74
N VAL A 25 -7.40 11.43 -3.90
CA VAL A 25 -7.29 12.85 -4.32
C VAL A 25 -5.86 13.16 -4.80
N LEU A 26 -4.85 12.73 -4.07
CA LEU A 26 -3.45 12.93 -4.45
C LEU A 26 -3.13 12.25 -5.79
N ILE A 27 -3.58 11.01 -6.01
CA ILE A 27 -3.39 10.32 -7.29
C ILE A 27 -4.04 11.10 -8.43
N GLY A 28 -5.26 11.61 -8.22
CA GLY A 28 -5.97 12.40 -9.22
C GLY A 28 -5.28 13.73 -9.55
N LEU A 29 -4.77 14.44 -8.52
CA LEU A 29 -4.10 15.74 -8.69
C LEU A 29 -2.66 15.62 -9.22
N THR A 30 -1.98 14.49 -8.95
CA THR A 30 -0.55 14.32 -9.28
C THR A 30 -0.32 13.21 -10.30
N SER A 31 -1.33 12.87 -11.08
CA SER A 31 -1.25 11.78 -12.08
C SER A 31 -0.13 11.96 -13.10
N GLU A 32 0.22 13.20 -13.44
CA GLU A 32 1.26 13.53 -14.42
C GLU A 32 2.61 13.88 -13.77
N VAL A 33 2.67 13.93 -12.45
CA VAL A 33 3.90 14.31 -11.74
C VAL A 33 4.86 13.13 -11.70
N ILE A 34 6.00 13.31 -12.33
CA ILE A 34 7.13 12.39 -12.30
C ILE A 34 8.18 12.97 -11.35
N VAL A 35 8.63 12.15 -10.40
CA VAL A 35 9.69 12.50 -9.47
C VAL A 35 11.00 11.88 -9.96
N ALA A 36 11.92 12.72 -10.40
CA ALA A 36 13.26 12.28 -10.76
C ALA A 36 14.05 12.00 -9.47
N ILE A 37 14.39 10.73 -9.25
CA ILE A 37 15.23 10.33 -8.12
C ILE A 37 16.68 10.31 -8.57
N PRO A 38 17.56 11.10 -7.90
CA PRO A 38 18.96 11.14 -8.26
C PRO A 38 19.64 9.78 -8.05
N PRO A 39 20.69 9.47 -8.81
CA PRO A 39 21.36 8.17 -8.79
C PRO A 39 22.24 8.00 -7.55
N PHE A 40 21.68 7.57 -6.42
CA PHE A 40 22.45 7.37 -5.20
C PHE A 40 23.29 6.09 -5.21
N LEU A 41 22.80 5.00 -5.81
CA LEU A 41 23.47 3.69 -5.77
C LEU A 41 23.72 3.09 -7.14
N THR A 42 22.97 3.45 -8.17
CA THR A 42 22.98 2.77 -9.47
C THR A 42 23.61 3.57 -10.60
N GLY A 43 24.02 4.81 -10.34
CA GLY A 43 24.59 5.71 -11.35
C GLY A 43 23.59 6.21 -12.41
N ARG A 44 22.32 5.79 -12.35
CA ARG A 44 21.23 6.26 -13.22
C ARG A 44 20.09 6.84 -12.39
N GLY A 45 19.61 8.03 -12.77
CA GLY A 45 18.37 8.58 -12.26
C GLY A 45 17.18 7.70 -12.67
N VAL A 46 16.23 7.54 -11.79
CA VAL A 46 14.99 6.79 -12.04
C VAL A 46 13.83 7.76 -11.98
N ASP A 47 13.08 7.84 -13.06
CA ASP A 47 11.85 8.61 -13.14
C ASP A 47 10.70 7.78 -12.58
N VAL A 48 10.17 8.19 -11.43
CA VAL A 48 9.12 7.44 -10.72
C VAL A 48 7.83 8.25 -10.74
N PRO A 49 6.73 7.69 -11.27
CA PRO A 49 5.45 8.35 -11.19
C PRO A 49 5.04 8.49 -9.72
N ASN A 50 4.59 9.69 -9.32
CA ASN A 50 4.19 9.95 -7.93
C ASN A 50 3.11 8.96 -7.44
N ALA A 51 2.25 8.50 -8.34
CA ALA A 51 1.25 7.47 -8.08
C ALA A 51 1.84 6.12 -7.62
N ALA A 52 3.14 5.87 -7.81
CA ALA A 52 3.80 4.67 -7.29
C ALA A 52 4.07 4.76 -5.78
N VAL A 53 4.29 5.97 -5.26
CA VAL A 53 4.68 6.22 -3.87
C VAL A 53 3.48 6.62 -2.99
N VAL A 54 2.51 7.34 -3.53
CA VAL A 54 1.33 7.82 -2.80
C VAL A 54 0.57 6.70 -2.05
N PRO A 55 0.40 5.48 -2.59
CA PRO A 55 -0.24 4.37 -1.87
C PRO A 55 0.42 4.00 -0.55
N LEU A 56 1.70 4.34 -0.36
CA LEU A 56 2.41 4.07 0.88
C LEU A 56 1.75 4.74 2.09
N CYS A 57 1.17 5.93 1.91
CA CYS A 57 0.44 6.62 2.98
C CYS A 57 -0.73 5.78 3.52
N VAL A 58 -1.49 5.15 2.62
CA VAL A 58 -2.61 4.26 3.00
C VAL A 58 -2.11 3.02 3.72
N VAL A 59 -1.03 2.42 3.20
CA VAL A 59 -0.44 1.21 3.76
C VAL A 59 0.13 1.44 5.16
N ILE A 60 0.74 2.60 5.42
CA ILE A 60 1.22 2.99 6.76
C ILE A 60 0.05 3.08 7.74
N VAL A 61 -1.03 3.78 7.36
CA VAL A 61 -2.23 3.91 8.21
C VAL A 61 -2.89 2.55 8.42
N GLN A 62 -2.96 1.72 7.39
CA GLN A 62 -3.47 0.35 7.46
C GLN A 62 -2.68 -0.51 8.45
N GLY A 63 -1.35 -0.49 8.38
CA GLY A 63 -0.47 -1.21 9.32
C GLY A 63 -0.69 -0.73 10.76
N TRP A 64 -0.84 0.58 10.96
CA TRP A 64 -1.16 1.14 12.27
C TRP A 64 -2.56 0.70 12.76
N CYS A 65 -3.58 0.69 11.91
CA CYS A 65 -4.91 0.18 12.23
C CYS A 65 -4.87 -1.30 12.64
N LEU A 66 -4.13 -2.13 11.90
CA LEU A 66 -3.98 -3.56 12.19
C LEU A 66 -3.19 -3.81 13.48
N SER A 67 -2.19 -2.98 13.80
CA SER A 67 -1.39 -3.12 15.02
C SER A 67 -2.18 -2.86 16.31
N ARG A 68 -3.31 -2.14 16.21
CA ARG A 68 -4.22 -1.85 17.33
C ARG A 68 -5.12 -3.02 17.73
N ARG A 69 -4.86 -4.21 17.21
CA ARG A 69 -5.57 -5.42 17.57
C ARG A 69 -5.43 -5.72 19.08
N ASP A 70 -6.55 -5.70 19.79
CA ASP A 70 -6.62 -6.12 21.18
C ASP A 70 -6.99 -7.60 21.26
N THR A 71 -5.98 -8.45 21.46
CA THR A 71 -6.13 -9.90 21.52
C THR A 71 -7.01 -10.36 22.68
N ARG A 72 -7.11 -9.58 23.78
CA ARG A 72 -7.94 -9.92 24.94
C ARG A 72 -9.43 -9.75 24.64
N LEU A 73 -9.78 -8.71 23.88
CA LEU A 73 -11.16 -8.45 23.49
C LEU A 73 -11.64 -9.35 22.34
N GLU A 74 -10.73 -9.91 21.56
CA GLU A 74 -11.03 -10.67 20.36
C GLU A 74 -10.96 -12.20 20.56
N ALA A 75 -10.49 -12.69 21.71
CA ALA A 75 -10.28 -14.12 21.99
C ALA A 75 -11.53 -15.03 21.80
N GLY A 76 -12.74 -14.44 21.80
CA GLY A 76 -13.99 -15.19 21.57
C GLY A 76 -14.53 -15.10 20.12
N SER A 77 -13.87 -14.38 19.21
CA SER A 77 -14.40 -14.14 17.86
C SER A 77 -13.33 -14.09 16.75
N GLU A 78 -12.24 -14.82 16.92
CA GLU A 78 -11.05 -14.74 16.04
C GLU A 78 -11.35 -14.87 14.54
N ARG A 79 -12.22 -15.79 14.15
CA ARG A 79 -12.56 -15.99 12.72
C ARG A 79 -13.30 -14.78 12.11
N ARG A 80 -14.19 -14.16 12.88
CA ARG A 80 -14.96 -12.99 12.41
C ARG A 80 -14.09 -11.74 12.32
N THR A 81 -13.19 -11.58 13.28
CA THR A 81 -12.24 -10.46 13.28
C THR A 81 -11.20 -10.61 12.18
N ALA A 82 -10.72 -11.82 11.88
CA ALA A 82 -9.81 -12.06 10.76
C ALA A 82 -10.45 -11.74 9.41
N LEU A 83 -11.69 -12.11 9.17
CA LEU A 83 -12.43 -11.74 7.96
C LEU A 83 -12.64 -10.23 7.87
N ALA A 84 -12.99 -9.57 8.98
CA ALA A 84 -13.16 -8.12 9.01
C ALA A 84 -11.83 -7.38 8.77
N ASP A 85 -10.72 -7.89 9.29
CA ASP A 85 -9.37 -7.34 9.04
C ASP A 85 -8.94 -7.54 7.58
N CYS A 86 -9.30 -8.67 6.96
CA CYS A 86 -9.08 -8.91 5.54
C CYS A 86 -9.88 -7.93 4.67
N LEU A 87 -11.17 -7.75 4.97
CA LEU A 87 -12.02 -6.76 4.28
C LEU A 87 -11.50 -5.33 4.48
N LEU A 88 -11.08 -4.98 5.69
CA LEU A 88 -10.47 -3.69 5.99
C LEU A 88 -9.24 -3.45 5.10
N SER A 89 -8.44 -4.49 4.89
CA SER A 89 -7.19 -4.39 4.13
C SER A 89 -7.42 -4.33 2.62
N THR A 90 -8.47 -4.94 2.12
CA THR A 90 -8.81 -4.93 0.68
C THR A 90 -9.57 -3.67 0.26
N THR A 91 -10.31 -3.05 1.18
CA THR A 91 -11.13 -1.86 0.90
C THR A 91 -10.34 -0.72 0.24
N PRO A 92 -9.16 -0.29 0.73
CA PRO A 92 -8.39 0.77 0.08
C PRO A 92 -8.00 0.43 -1.35
N ALA A 93 -7.58 -0.80 -1.61
CA ALA A 93 -7.18 -1.24 -2.94
C ALA A 93 -8.36 -1.22 -3.92
N VAL A 94 -9.53 -1.65 -3.47
CA VAL A 94 -10.76 -1.61 -4.27
C VAL A 94 -11.16 -0.17 -4.58
N LEU A 95 -11.12 0.72 -3.59
CA LEU A 95 -11.48 2.13 -3.78
C LEU A 95 -10.52 2.84 -4.74
N VAL A 96 -9.22 2.62 -4.59
CA VAL A 96 -8.20 3.16 -5.52
C VAL A 96 -8.42 2.60 -6.92
N GLY A 97 -8.71 1.30 -7.05
CA GLY A 97 -8.98 0.66 -8.34
C GLY A 97 -10.24 1.20 -9.03
N ILE A 98 -11.32 1.38 -8.28
CA ILE A 98 -12.56 1.98 -8.81
C ILE A 98 -12.29 3.41 -9.29
N LEU A 99 -11.60 4.23 -8.49
CA LEU A 99 -11.27 5.60 -8.87
C LEU A 99 -10.38 5.64 -10.12
N ALA A 100 -9.38 4.77 -10.19
CA ALA A 100 -8.50 4.65 -11.35
C ALA A 100 -9.28 4.31 -12.62
N TYR A 101 -10.23 3.38 -12.50
CA TYR A 101 -11.08 2.95 -13.62
C TYR A 101 -12.06 4.04 -14.04
N VAL A 102 -12.83 4.61 -13.10
CA VAL A 102 -13.84 5.64 -13.37
C VAL A 102 -13.20 6.95 -13.86
N GLY A 103 -12.05 7.33 -13.25
CA GLY A 103 -11.30 8.52 -13.62
C GLY A 103 -10.48 8.36 -14.90
N ASN A 104 -10.44 7.16 -15.49
CA ASN A 104 -9.59 6.84 -16.65
C ASN A 104 -8.14 7.30 -16.49
N LEU A 105 -7.60 7.12 -15.27
CA LEU A 105 -6.26 7.56 -14.89
C LEU A 105 -5.21 6.55 -15.37
N PRO A 106 -4.31 6.89 -16.30
CA PRO A 106 -3.32 5.95 -16.82
C PRO A 106 -2.39 5.41 -15.73
N VAL A 107 -2.00 6.25 -14.77
CA VAL A 107 -1.19 5.87 -13.61
C VAL A 107 -1.98 5.20 -12.48
N GLY A 108 -3.29 5.19 -12.55
CA GLY A 108 -4.16 4.60 -11.51
C GLY A 108 -3.98 3.09 -11.38
N MET A 109 -3.62 2.40 -12.47
CA MET A 109 -3.31 0.97 -12.42
C MET A 109 -2.03 0.68 -11.64
N VAL A 110 -1.02 1.54 -11.75
CA VAL A 110 0.22 1.45 -10.96
C VAL A 110 -0.10 1.64 -9.48
N ALA A 111 -0.89 2.67 -9.15
CA ALA A 111 -1.33 2.94 -7.78
C ALA A 111 -2.14 1.78 -7.19
N THR A 112 -3.06 1.19 -7.97
CA THR A 112 -3.87 0.03 -7.55
C THR A 112 -2.99 -1.17 -7.26
N ARG A 113 -2.11 -1.53 -8.20
CA ARG A 113 -1.15 -2.63 -8.04
C ARG A 113 -0.31 -2.44 -6.78
N ASN A 114 0.23 -1.24 -6.57
CA ASN A 114 1.07 -0.93 -5.42
C ASN A 114 0.27 -0.98 -4.12
N THR A 115 -0.97 -0.48 -4.10
CA THR A 115 -1.84 -0.60 -2.93
C THR A 115 -2.09 -2.06 -2.57
N VAL A 116 -2.42 -2.91 -3.55
CA VAL A 116 -2.64 -4.35 -3.33
C VAL A 116 -1.38 -5.03 -2.81
N GLY A 117 -0.25 -4.85 -3.49
CA GLY A 117 0.99 -5.53 -3.15
C GLY A 117 1.54 -5.11 -1.79
N LEU A 118 1.61 -3.81 -1.51
CA LEU A 118 2.10 -3.30 -0.23
C LEU A 118 1.16 -3.63 0.94
N SER A 119 -0.16 -3.64 0.71
CA SER A 119 -1.13 -4.14 1.69
C SER A 119 -0.90 -5.63 1.97
N GLY A 120 -0.59 -6.43 0.95
CA GLY A 120 -0.22 -7.84 1.09
C GLY A 120 1.02 -8.03 1.97
N VAL A 121 2.09 -7.25 1.74
CA VAL A 121 3.30 -7.26 2.58
C VAL A 121 2.95 -6.93 4.04
N THR A 122 2.12 -5.92 4.26
CA THR A 122 1.69 -5.50 5.61
C THR A 122 0.87 -6.58 6.30
N LEU A 123 -0.05 -7.24 5.59
CA LEU A 123 -0.84 -8.35 6.11
C LEU A 123 0.04 -9.56 6.45
N LEU A 124 0.97 -9.92 5.58
CA LEU A 124 1.91 -11.01 5.81
C LEU A 124 2.76 -10.77 7.05
N ALA A 125 3.31 -9.56 7.19
CA ALA A 125 4.09 -9.16 8.36
C ALA A 125 3.26 -9.25 9.66
N ASN A 126 1.98 -8.84 9.61
CA ASN A 126 1.05 -9.00 10.74
C ASN A 126 0.79 -10.47 11.07
N ALA A 127 0.60 -11.34 10.07
CA ALA A 127 0.38 -12.77 10.25
C ALA A 127 1.61 -13.45 10.86
N LEU A 128 2.82 -13.02 10.49
CA LEU A 128 4.08 -13.49 11.07
C LEU A 128 4.37 -12.93 12.48
N GLY A 129 3.46 -12.14 13.04
CA GLY A 129 3.59 -11.61 14.41
C GLY A 129 4.41 -10.31 14.51
N VAL A 130 4.92 -9.78 13.40
CA VAL A 130 5.74 -8.55 13.36
C VAL A 130 4.85 -7.30 13.28
N LYS A 131 3.81 -7.25 14.12
CA LYS A 131 2.72 -6.27 14.04
C LYS A 131 3.16 -4.81 14.07
N ARG A 132 4.12 -4.47 14.94
CA ARG A 132 4.61 -3.09 15.11
C ARG A 132 5.47 -2.60 13.96
N LEU A 133 6.08 -3.52 13.21
CA LEU A 133 6.99 -3.21 12.11
C LEU A 133 6.36 -3.45 10.73
N SER A 134 5.09 -3.87 10.68
CA SER A 134 4.44 -4.26 9.43
C SER A 134 4.40 -3.13 8.39
N SER A 135 4.12 -1.89 8.81
CA SER A 135 4.17 -0.71 7.94
C SER A 135 5.60 -0.31 7.58
N LEU A 136 6.57 -0.49 8.49
CA LEU A 136 7.97 -0.22 8.21
C LEU A 136 8.54 -1.17 7.16
N LEU A 137 8.14 -2.44 7.15
CA LEU A 137 8.57 -3.40 6.12
C LEU A 137 8.10 -2.98 4.73
N ALA A 138 6.86 -2.54 4.60
CA ALA A 138 6.35 -2.01 3.33
C ALA A 138 7.13 -0.74 2.89
N THR A 139 7.43 0.16 3.84
CA THR A 139 8.21 1.37 3.58
C THR A 139 9.63 1.04 3.15
N ILE A 140 10.31 0.13 3.88
CA ILE A 140 11.66 -0.33 3.54
C ILE A 140 11.66 -0.99 2.15
N TRP A 141 10.63 -1.80 1.84
CA TRP A 141 10.51 -2.43 0.52
C TRP A 141 10.47 -1.38 -0.60
N VAL A 142 9.64 -0.35 -0.47
CA VAL A 142 9.57 0.74 -1.44
C VAL A 142 10.91 1.47 -1.54
N LEU A 143 11.54 1.82 -0.40
CA LEU A 143 12.85 2.48 -0.41
C LEU A 143 13.93 1.62 -1.07
N MET A 144 13.97 0.33 -0.79
CA MET A 144 14.91 -0.58 -1.44
C MET A 144 14.64 -0.68 -2.94
N SER A 145 13.38 -0.69 -3.35
CA SER A 145 13.00 -0.68 -4.76
C SER A 145 13.44 0.60 -5.47
N LEU A 146 13.33 1.75 -4.80
CA LEU A 146 13.77 3.05 -5.33
C LEU A 146 15.30 3.16 -5.43
N LEU A 147 16.02 2.65 -4.43
CA LEU A 147 17.47 2.80 -4.34
C LEU A 147 18.26 1.74 -5.12
N ALA A 148 17.75 0.51 -5.16
CA ALA A 148 18.47 -0.64 -5.71
C ALA A 148 17.67 -1.45 -6.74
N GLY A 149 16.49 -0.98 -7.12
CA GLY A 149 15.54 -1.75 -7.94
C GLY A 149 15.92 -1.84 -9.42
N SER A 150 16.66 -0.87 -9.97
CA SER A 150 17.12 -0.91 -11.35
C SER A 150 18.59 -0.59 -11.45
N THR A 151 19.34 -1.46 -12.13
CA THR A 151 20.71 -1.20 -12.57
C THR A 151 20.75 -1.13 -14.10
N ALA A 152 21.86 -0.66 -14.66
CA ALA A 152 22.00 -0.49 -16.10
C ALA A 152 21.79 -1.80 -16.92
N SER A 153 21.99 -2.97 -16.29
CA SER A 153 21.97 -4.29 -16.92
C SER A 153 20.96 -5.26 -16.32
N PHE A 154 20.31 -4.91 -15.23
CA PHE A 154 19.41 -5.82 -14.53
C PHE A 154 18.26 -5.09 -13.83
N GLU A 155 17.05 -5.49 -14.12
CA GLU A 155 15.86 -5.06 -13.40
C GLU A 155 15.50 -6.11 -12.34
N ALA A 156 15.59 -5.72 -11.09
CA ALA A 156 15.31 -6.63 -10.01
C ALA A 156 13.80 -6.95 -9.92
N PRO A 157 13.40 -8.23 -9.77
CA PRO A 157 11.99 -8.60 -9.67
C PRO A 157 11.28 -7.96 -8.47
N TRP A 158 12.00 -7.59 -7.42
CA TRP A 158 11.45 -6.90 -6.26
C TRP A 158 11.19 -5.40 -6.47
N SER A 159 11.63 -4.82 -7.60
CA SER A 159 11.41 -3.41 -7.94
C SER A 159 10.03 -3.11 -8.51
N TRP A 160 9.12 -4.08 -8.49
CA TRP A 160 7.76 -3.95 -9.02
C TRP A 160 7.00 -2.69 -8.58
N PRO A 161 7.20 -2.09 -7.37
CA PRO A 161 6.47 -0.88 -7.01
C PRO A 161 6.83 0.34 -7.87
N VAL A 162 8.04 0.34 -8.43
CA VAL A 162 8.60 1.48 -9.17
C VAL A 162 8.45 1.30 -10.69
N LYS A 163 8.17 0.08 -11.16
CA LYS A 163 8.03 -0.23 -12.59
C LYS A 163 6.82 0.44 -13.22
N ASP A 164 7.02 0.99 -14.40
CA ASP A 164 5.96 1.53 -15.22
C ASP A 164 5.08 0.40 -15.81
N ARG A 165 3.91 0.77 -16.32
CA ARG A 165 2.91 -0.16 -16.85
C ARG A 165 3.39 -0.94 -18.08
N THR A 166 4.24 -0.32 -18.89
CA THR A 166 4.70 -0.87 -20.16
C THR A 166 5.53 -2.14 -20.01
N ASP A 167 6.27 -2.29 -18.90
CA ASP A 167 7.18 -3.41 -18.70
C ASP A 167 6.48 -4.70 -18.23
N VAL A 168 5.28 -4.59 -17.68
CA VAL A 168 4.51 -5.76 -17.17
C VAL A 168 3.79 -6.51 -18.29
N LEU A 169 3.54 -5.87 -19.45
CA LEU A 169 2.86 -6.45 -20.59
C LEU A 169 3.82 -7.02 -21.64
N SER A 170 5.11 -6.75 -21.49
CA SER A 170 6.16 -7.20 -22.42
C SER A 170 6.92 -8.45 -21.95
N ALA A 171 6.60 -8.97 -20.77
CA ALA A 171 7.16 -10.20 -20.21
C ALA A 171 6.14 -11.34 -20.27
#